data_d4e154d83e87a09376ece87696f50e03
#
_entry.id   d4e154d83e87a09376ece87696f50e03
#
_cell.length_a   1.000
_cell.length_b   1.000
_cell.length_c   1.000
_cell.angle_alpha   90.00
_cell.angle_beta   90.00
_cell.angle_gamma   90.00
#
_symmetry.space_group_name_H-M   'P 1'
#
loop_
_entity.id
_entity.type
_entity.pdbx_description
1 polymer ?
#
loop_
_entity_poly.entity_id
_entity_poly.type
_entity_poly.pdbx_seq_one_letter_code
_entity_poly.pdbx_strand_id
1 'polypeptide(L)'
;MKWLTHFLTSSIGKKVIMSFTGLFLISFLLVHLLGNLQLLQADSYAFNAYAAFMTSNPLIKTVSIGLYAGIILHAVQGTLLWLQNRKARGGSRYAVNRTPNQRYAARQMMILGTLILAFLFLHMGDFWYTTKFGVLENAQYDATTYKQIYAAAAVNPDPTLVATGNETPVEYRDLYRKVYASFKNPYIVAAYLVGLLALAFHLWHGFQSAFQTLGLNHKKYTPLLVGLGYAFSIIVPLVYAAIPIYMYFFMDNPNYAAG
;
A
#
# COMPACT_ATOMS: atom_id res chain seq x y z
N MET A 1 26.04 -21.35 -15.34
CA MET A 1 24.80 -20.82 -14.66
C MET A 1 24.13 -21.78 -13.65
N LYS A 2 24.59 -23.03 -13.51
CA LYS A 2 24.03 -24.02 -12.55
C LYS A 2 24.10 -23.55 -11.07
N TRP A 3 25.13 -22.79 -10.68
CA TRP A 3 25.27 -22.26 -9.33
C TRP A 3 24.17 -21.26 -8.95
N LEU A 4 23.76 -20.39 -9.91
CA LEU A 4 22.71 -19.38 -9.67
C LEU A 4 21.34 -20.05 -9.45
N THR A 5 21.00 -21.02 -10.30
CA THR A 5 19.75 -21.79 -10.12
C THR A 5 19.76 -22.57 -8.81
N HIS A 6 20.90 -23.19 -8.45
CA HIS A 6 21.04 -23.85 -7.17
C HIS A 6 20.90 -22.90 -5.99
N PHE A 7 21.50 -21.70 -6.05
CA PHE A 7 21.34 -20.68 -5.01
C PHE A 7 19.88 -20.24 -4.89
N LEU A 8 19.23 -19.84 -5.98
CA LEU A 8 17.85 -19.34 -5.97
C LEU A 8 16.83 -20.38 -5.49
N THR A 9 17.08 -21.66 -5.74
CA THR A 9 16.23 -22.78 -5.28
C THR A 9 16.54 -23.26 -3.87
N SER A 10 17.71 -22.90 -3.32
CA SER A 10 18.10 -23.27 -1.95
C SER A 10 17.22 -22.59 -0.90
N SER A 11 17.17 -23.15 0.30
CA SER A 11 16.44 -22.56 1.44
C SER A 11 16.99 -21.18 1.83
N ILE A 12 18.29 -20.95 1.68
CA ILE A 12 18.94 -19.67 1.96
C ILE A 12 18.57 -18.67 0.86
N GLY A 13 18.73 -19.03 -0.40
CA GLY A 13 18.40 -18.15 -1.53
C GLY A 13 16.94 -17.67 -1.50
N LYS A 14 16.01 -18.56 -1.20
CA LYS A 14 14.59 -18.21 -1.02
C LYS A 14 14.36 -17.19 0.09
N LYS A 15 15.06 -17.33 1.24
CA LYS A 15 14.96 -16.36 2.33
C LYS A 15 15.57 -15.01 1.95
N VAL A 16 16.68 -15.01 1.20
CA VAL A 16 17.33 -13.79 0.71
C VAL A 16 16.39 -13.04 -0.25
N ILE A 17 15.78 -13.75 -1.22
CA ILE A 17 14.78 -13.16 -2.14
C ILE A 17 13.61 -12.58 -1.34
N MET A 18 13.10 -13.33 -0.35
CA MET A 18 12.03 -12.88 0.53
C MET A 18 12.39 -11.57 1.25
N SER A 19 13.63 -11.46 1.76
CA SER A 19 14.11 -10.27 2.46
C SER A 19 14.25 -9.06 1.53
N PHE A 20 14.82 -9.24 0.34
CA PHE A 20 14.94 -8.16 -0.64
C PHE A 20 13.58 -7.67 -1.13
N THR A 21 12.69 -8.58 -1.49
CA THR A 21 11.34 -8.19 -1.91
C THR A 21 10.58 -7.52 -0.78
N GLY A 22 10.69 -8.02 0.46
CA GLY A 22 10.07 -7.40 1.63
C GLY A 22 10.57 -5.98 1.90
N LEU A 23 11.89 -5.74 1.86
CA LEU A 23 12.46 -4.40 2.04
C LEU A 23 12.08 -3.45 0.90
N PHE A 24 12.01 -3.94 -0.33
CA PHE A 24 11.52 -3.16 -1.47
C PHE A 24 10.04 -2.75 -1.27
N LEU A 25 9.18 -3.67 -0.82
CA LEU A 25 7.78 -3.37 -0.51
C LEU A 25 7.66 -2.37 0.66
N ILE A 26 8.52 -2.46 1.68
CA ILE A 26 8.60 -1.50 2.79
C ILE A 26 8.96 -0.09 2.28
N SER A 27 9.94 0.02 1.37
CA SER A 27 10.28 1.32 0.79
C SER A 27 9.14 1.92 -0.03
N PHE A 28 8.43 1.08 -0.78
CA PHE A 28 7.22 1.49 -1.50
C PHE A 28 6.12 2.01 -0.56
N LEU A 29 5.90 1.36 0.59
CA LEU A 29 4.89 1.81 1.56
C LEU A 29 5.12 3.25 2.01
N LEU A 30 6.37 3.68 2.19
CA LEU A 30 6.67 5.09 2.54
C LEU A 30 6.27 6.05 1.43
N VAL A 31 6.69 5.78 0.19
CA VAL A 31 6.37 6.65 -0.96
C VAL A 31 4.85 6.70 -1.18
N HIS A 32 4.20 5.55 -1.07
CA HIS A 32 2.75 5.43 -1.20
C HIS A 32 2.01 6.19 -0.10
N LEU A 33 2.50 6.13 1.15
CA LEU A 33 1.94 6.90 2.26
C LEU A 33 2.04 8.41 2.01
N LEU A 34 3.23 8.89 1.63
CA LEU A 34 3.45 10.33 1.39
C LEU A 34 2.51 10.88 0.31
N GLY A 35 2.30 10.12 -0.76
CA GLY A 35 1.33 10.49 -1.80
C GLY A 35 -0.11 10.53 -1.28
N ASN A 36 -0.50 9.55 -0.48
CA ASN A 36 -1.88 9.46 0.04
C ASN A 36 -2.17 10.47 1.18
N LEU A 37 -1.16 11.03 1.84
CA LEU A 37 -1.38 12.11 2.82
C LEU A 37 -2.01 13.36 2.22
N GLN A 38 -1.89 13.57 0.91
CA GLN A 38 -2.56 14.67 0.20
C GLN A 38 -4.09 14.57 0.28
N LEU A 39 -4.64 13.36 0.46
CA LEU A 39 -6.07 13.15 0.67
C LEU A 39 -6.63 13.86 1.92
N LEU A 40 -5.77 14.13 2.92
CA LEU A 40 -6.15 14.83 4.14
C LEU A 40 -6.25 16.36 3.96
N GLN A 41 -5.71 16.90 2.86
CA GLN A 41 -5.71 18.35 2.59
C GLN A 41 -7.01 18.86 1.95
N ALA A 42 -7.93 17.96 1.62
CA ALA A 42 -9.19 18.28 0.89
C ALA A 42 -8.97 19.00 -0.47
N ASP A 43 -7.75 18.88 -1.01
CA ASP A 43 -7.37 19.43 -2.31
C ASP A 43 -7.39 18.35 -3.38
N SER A 44 -8.48 18.29 -4.14
CA SER A 44 -8.64 17.28 -5.21
C SER A 44 -7.65 17.50 -6.36
N TYR A 45 -7.29 18.76 -6.66
CA TYR A 45 -6.34 19.08 -7.73
C TYR A 45 -4.95 18.52 -7.42
N ALA A 46 -4.40 18.85 -6.24
CA ALA A 46 -3.07 18.41 -5.87
C ALA A 46 -2.95 16.89 -5.90
N PHE A 47 -3.94 16.18 -5.36
CA PHE A 47 -3.95 14.71 -5.37
C PHE A 47 -4.09 14.14 -6.79
N ASN A 48 -5.02 14.64 -7.62
CA ASN A 48 -5.24 14.13 -8.97
C ASN A 48 -4.05 14.45 -9.89
N ALA A 49 -3.43 15.62 -9.77
CA ALA A 49 -2.21 15.99 -10.48
C ALA A 49 -1.03 15.10 -10.11
N TYR A 50 -0.84 14.84 -8.81
CA TYR A 50 0.17 13.90 -8.32
C TYR A 50 -0.08 12.47 -8.86
N ALA A 51 -1.30 11.97 -8.81
CA ALA A 51 -1.66 10.66 -9.34
C ALA A 51 -1.40 10.56 -10.85
N ALA A 52 -1.72 11.60 -11.61
CA ALA A 52 -1.42 11.69 -13.04
C ALA A 52 0.08 11.64 -13.30
N PHE A 53 0.89 12.42 -12.57
CA PHE A 53 2.35 12.38 -12.65
C PHE A 53 2.89 10.97 -12.35
N MET A 54 2.45 10.35 -11.25
CA MET A 54 2.91 9.02 -10.84
C MET A 54 2.56 7.92 -11.85
N THR A 55 1.47 8.08 -12.59
CA THR A 55 1.03 7.11 -13.60
C THR A 55 1.57 7.37 -15.00
N SER A 56 2.00 8.60 -15.32
CA SER A 56 2.52 8.98 -16.65
C SER A 56 4.04 8.87 -16.75
N ASN A 57 4.78 9.10 -15.65
CA ASN A 57 6.24 9.15 -15.65
C ASN A 57 6.86 7.78 -16.01
N PRO A 58 7.75 7.68 -17.03
CA PRO A 58 8.32 6.42 -17.49
C PRO A 58 9.16 5.70 -16.43
N LEU A 59 9.91 6.43 -15.60
CA LEU A 59 10.70 5.85 -14.51
C LEU A 59 9.80 5.18 -13.49
N ILE A 60 8.72 5.86 -13.09
CA ILE A 60 7.77 5.34 -12.12
C ILE A 60 7.01 4.13 -12.69
N LYS A 61 6.67 4.14 -13.99
CA LYS A 61 6.11 2.97 -14.66
C LYS A 61 7.03 1.75 -14.58
N THR A 62 8.33 1.94 -14.77
CA THR A 62 9.32 0.86 -14.65
C THR A 62 9.39 0.32 -13.21
N VAL A 63 9.43 1.22 -12.22
CA VAL A 63 9.40 0.83 -10.80
C VAL A 63 8.09 0.09 -10.47
N SER A 64 6.96 0.49 -11.04
CA SER A 64 5.66 -0.16 -10.84
C SER A 64 5.64 -1.60 -11.36
N ILE A 65 6.29 -1.89 -12.49
CA ILE A 65 6.44 -3.27 -12.99
C ILE A 65 7.26 -4.10 -11.99
N GLY A 66 8.36 -3.53 -11.48
CA GLY A 66 9.15 -4.14 -10.41
C GLY A 66 8.35 -4.38 -9.13
N LEU A 67 7.45 -3.46 -8.80
CA LEU A 67 6.55 -3.59 -7.64
C LEU A 67 5.58 -4.77 -7.79
N TYR A 68 4.93 -4.92 -8.94
CA TYR A 68 4.03 -6.05 -9.18
C TYR A 68 4.78 -7.38 -9.14
N ALA A 69 5.95 -7.45 -9.78
CA ALA A 69 6.81 -8.61 -9.71
C ALA A 69 7.26 -8.91 -8.27
N GLY A 70 7.61 -7.87 -7.50
CA GLY A 70 8.00 -7.96 -6.10
C GLY A 70 6.89 -8.52 -5.21
N ILE A 71 5.66 -8.05 -5.37
CA ILE A 71 4.48 -8.56 -4.63
C ILE A 71 4.27 -10.06 -4.93
N ILE A 72 4.27 -10.43 -6.22
CA ILE A 72 4.07 -11.83 -6.63
C ILE A 72 5.19 -12.72 -6.09
N LEU A 73 6.46 -12.32 -6.27
CA LEU A 73 7.61 -13.07 -5.78
C LEU A 73 7.57 -13.22 -4.25
N HIS A 74 7.24 -12.14 -3.53
CA HIS A 74 7.15 -12.16 -2.07
C HIS A 74 6.06 -13.14 -1.60
N ALA A 75 4.87 -13.07 -2.17
CA ALA A 75 3.75 -13.95 -1.82
C ALA A 75 4.05 -15.42 -2.16
N VAL A 76 4.58 -15.70 -3.36
CA VAL A 76 4.94 -17.05 -3.78
C VAL A 76 6.05 -17.63 -2.90
N GLN A 77 7.13 -16.89 -2.67
CA GLN A 77 8.23 -17.35 -1.81
C GLN A 77 7.79 -17.57 -0.37
N GLY A 78 6.92 -16.69 0.16
CA GLY A 78 6.34 -16.86 1.50
C GLY A 78 5.56 -18.15 1.63
N THR A 79 4.72 -18.43 0.65
CA THR A 79 3.92 -19.67 0.60
C THR A 79 4.80 -20.90 0.47
N LEU A 80 5.80 -20.89 -0.42
CA LEU A 80 6.74 -22.00 -0.61
C LEU A 80 7.54 -22.28 0.67
N LEU A 81 8.06 -21.25 1.33
CA LEU A 81 8.79 -21.38 2.59
C LEU A 81 7.89 -21.93 3.70
N TRP A 82 6.65 -21.49 3.77
CA TRP A 82 5.69 -22.00 4.74
C TRP A 82 5.38 -23.50 4.50
N LEU A 83 5.13 -23.91 3.24
CA LEU A 83 4.89 -25.31 2.87
C LEU A 83 6.09 -26.20 3.20
N GLN A 84 7.31 -25.75 2.85
CA GLN A 84 8.55 -26.48 3.16
C GLN A 84 8.76 -26.64 4.65
N ASN A 85 8.57 -25.55 5.42
CA ASN A 85 8.69 -25.58 6.87
C ASN A 85 7.63 -26.49 7.53
N ARG A 86 6.41 -26.50 6.98
CA ARG A 86 5.34 -27.39 7.45
C ARG A 86 5.68 -28.86 7.19
N LYS A 87 6.16 -29.17 5.98
CA LYS A 87 6.60 -30.53 5.61
C LYS A 87 7.78 -31.01 6.47
N ALA A 88 8.77 -30.15 6.68
CA ALA A 88 9.95 -30.49 7.48
C ALA A 88 9.65 -30.74 8.98
N ARG A 89 8.60 -30.10 9.52
CA ARG A 89 8.16 -30.33 10.91
C ARG A 89 7.51 -31.71 11.12
N GLY A 90 6.83 -32.23 10.10
CA GLY A 90 6.00 -33.42 10.26
C GLY A 90 4.89 -33.23 11.32
N GLY A 91 4.49 -34.32 11.98
CA GLY A 91 3.53 -34.32 13.10
C GLY A 91 4.11 -33.97 14.46
N SER A 92 5.44 -33.91 14.58
CA SER A 92 6.13 -33.68 15.86
C SER A 92 6.33 -32.20 16.15
N ARG A 93 6.24 -31.78 17.41
CA ARG A 93 6.65 -30.43 17.84
C ARG A 93 8.18 -30.39 17.93
N TYR A 94 8.76 -29.17 17.70
CA TYR A 94 10.21 -28.98 17.90
C TYR A 94 10.64 -29.36 19.31
N ALA A 95 11.69 -30.16 19.39
CA ALA A 95 12.30 -30.59 20.68
C ALA A 95 12.97 -29.40 21.40
N VAL A 96 13.48 -28.41 20.65
CA VAL A 96 14.14 -27.22 21.20
C VAL A 96 13.13 -26.09 21.42
N ASN A 97 13.04 -25.62 22.64
CA ASN A 97 12.17 -24.52 23.04
C ASN A 97 12.73 -23.15 22.55
N ARG A 98 12.22 -22.64 21.44
CA ARG A 98 12.36 -21.22 21.10
C ARG A 98 11.49 -20.39 22.05
N THR A 99 11.84 -19.11 22.22
CA THR A 99 10.98 -18.20 22.99
C THR A 99 9.54 -18.20 22.47
N PRO A 100 8.52 -18.14 23.34
CA PRO A 100 7.11 -18.20 22.94
C PRO A 100 6.75 -17.22 21.83
N ASN A 101 7.26 -15.98 21.90
CA ASN A 101 6.99 -14.90 20.94
C ASN A 101 7.51 -15.20 19.53
N GLN A 102 8.70 -15.81 19.38
CA GLN A 102 9.26 -16.15 18.07
C GLN A 102 8.49 -17.27 17.36
N ARG A 103 7.95 -18.21 18.13
CA ARG A 103 7.10 -19.30 17.60
C ARG A 103 5.76 -18.79 17.11
N TYR A 104 5.17 -17.87 17.87
CA TYR A 104 3.86 -17.32 17.56
C TYR A 104 3.93 -16.49 16.27
N ALA A 105 4.88 -15.57 16.18
CA ALA A 105 5.05 -14.70 15.02
C ALA A 105 5.30 -15.50 13.72
N ALA A 106 6.24 -16.45 13.70
CA ALA A 106 6.51 -17.27 12.51
C ALA A 106 5.31 -18.13 12.08
N ARG A 107 4.44 -18.51 13.01
CA ARG A 107 3.22 -19.28 12.73
C ARG A 107 2.12 -18.41 12.13
N GLN A 108 2.04 -17.16 12.56
CA GLN A 108 1.01 -16.23 12.11
C GLN A 108 1.31 -15.57 10.76
N MET A 109 2.58 -15.57 10.32
CA MET A 109 2.99 -14.87 9.08
C MET A 109 2.20 -15.33 7.84
N MET A 110 1.83 -16.61 7.75
CA MET A 110 1.03 -17.10 6.62
C MET A 110 -0.40 -16.54 6.66
N ILE A 111 -1.02 -16.53 7.84
CA ILE A 111 -2.39 -15.98 8.01
C ILE A 111 -2.39 -14.48 7.72
N LEU A 112 -1.44 -13.74 8.30
CA LEU A 112 -1.30 -12.31 8.08
C LEU A 112 -1.02 -11.99 6.60
N GLY A 113 -0.12 -12.75 5.95
CA GLY A 113 0.18 -12.60 4.53
C GLY A 113 -1.04 -12.88 3.63
N THR A 114 -1.86 -13.87 3.98
CA THR A 114 -3.11 -14.17 3.24
C THR A 114 -4.15 -13.05 3.42
N LEU A 115 -4.30 -12.50 4.63
CA LEU A 115 -5.18 -11.36 4.87
C LEU A 115 -4.73 -10.12 4.11
N ILE A 116 -3.42 -9.84 4.09
CA ILE A 116 -2.86 -8.73 3.31
C ILE A 116 -3.08 -8.96 1.82
N LEU A 117 -2.90 -10.18 1.32
CA LEU A 117 -3.13 -10.49 -0.09
C LEU A 117 -4.60 -10.29 -0.47
N ALA A 118 -5.54 -10.73 0.37
CA ALA A 118 -6.97 -10.46 0.18
C ALA A 118 -7.27 -8.95 0.19
N PHE A 119 -6.68 -8.21 1.14
CA PHE A 119 -6.77 -6.76 1.17
C PHE A 119 -6.20 -6.10 -0.09
N LEU A 120 -5.05 -6.57 -0.61
CA LEU A 120 -4.46 -6.06 -1.84
C LEU A 120 -5.36 -6.27 -3.05
N PHE A 121 -6.08 -7.39 -3.14
CA PHE A 121 -7.07 -7.59 -4.21
C PHE A 121 -8.21 -6.57 -4.13
N LEU A 122 -8.73 -6.29 -2.94
CA LEU A 122 -9.73 -5.23 -2.74
C LEU A 122 -9.16 -3.87 -3.11
N HIS A 123 -8.02 -3.51 -2.56
CA HIS A 123 -7.36 -2.22 -2.76
C HIS A 123 -7.02 -1.96 -4.24
N MET A 124 -6.41 -2.93 -4.89
CA MET A 124 -6.07 -2.82 -6.31
C MET A 124 -7.31 -2.86 -7.21
N GLY A 125 -8.31 -3.66 -6.88
CA GLY A 125 -9.58 -3.72 -7.60
C GLY A 125 -10.33 -2.40 -7.53
N ASP A 126 -10.42 -1.81 -6.33
CA ASP A 126 -11.16 -0.58 -6.11
C ASP A 126 -10.48 0.64 -6.74
N PHE A 127 -9.16 0.78 -6.66
CA PHE A 127 -8.45 1.97 -7.13
C PHE A 127 -7.65 1.74 -8.41
N TRP A 128 -6.72 0.79 -8.41
CA TRP A 128 -5.83 0.60 -9.55
C TRP A 128 -6.56 0.09 -10.79
N TYR A 129 -7.39 -0.94 -10.65
CA TYR A 129 -8.13 -1.51 -11.76
C TYR A 129 -9.12 -0.48 -12.34
N THR A 130 -9.86 0.21 -11.47
CA THR A 130 -10.81 1.25 -11.88
C THR A 130 -10.12 2.41 -12.58
N THR A 131 -8.92 2.80 -12.12
CA THR A 131 -8.14 3.86 -12.77
C THR A 131 -7.57 3.43 -14.12
N LYS A 132 -7.15 2.17 -14.28
CA LYS A 132 -6.52 1.67 -15.51
C LYS A 132 -7.52 1.25 -16.57
N PHE A 133 -8.58 0.58 -16.19
CA PHE A 133 -9.53 -0.11 -17.08
C PHE A 133 -10.97 0.34 -16.90
N GLY A 134 -11.28 0.98 -15.79
CA GLY A 134 -12.62 1.51 -15.51
C GLY A 134 -12.85 2.88 -16.15
N VAL A 135 -14.10 3.29 -16.11
CA VAL A 135 -14.54 4.64 -16.55
C VAL A 135 -14.52 5.55 -15.32
N LEU A 136 -13.40 6.22 -15.08
CA LEU A 136 -13.37 7.35 -14.16
C LEU A 136 -13.70 8.61 -14.95
N GLU A 137 -14.59 9.44 -14.41
CA GLU A 137 -14.84 10.77 -14.94
C GLU A 137 -13.58 11.62 -14.82
N ASN A 138 -13.42 12.57 -15.74
CA ASN A 138 -12.36 13.56 -15.65
C ASN A 138 -12.85 14.72 -14.79
N ALA A 139 -12.00 15.17 -13.86
CA ALA A 139 -12.17 16.42 -13.17
C ALA A 139 -11.51 17.54 -13.99
N GLN A 140 -12.23 18.63 -14.20
CA GLN A 140 -11.72 19.83 -14.86
C GLN A 140 -11.38 20.89 -13.82
N TYR A 141 -10.24 21.52 -13.99
CA TYR A 141 -9.74 22.55 -13.10
C TYR A 141 -9.42 23.82 -13.88
N ASP A 142 -9.75 24.97 -13.29
CA ASP A 142 -9.34 26.26 -13.82
C ASP A 142 -7.82 26.36 -13.85
N ALA A 143 -7.26 26.72 -15.01
CA ALA A 143 -5.83 26.74 -15.24
C ALA A 143 -5.07 27.78 -14.39
N THR A 144 -5.79 28.84 -13.94
CA THR A 144 -5.20 29.93 -13.16
C THR A 144 -5.34 29.74 -11.68
N THR A 145 -6.52 29.30 -11.21
CA THR A 145 -6.83 29.17 -9.78
C THR A 145 -6.70 27.74 -9.27
N TYR A 146 -6.58 26.76 -10.17
CA TYR A 146 -6.58 25.32 -9.88
C TYR A 146 -7.81 24.82 -9.09
N LYS A 147 -8.89 25.62 -9.09
CA LYS A 147 -10.17 25.22 -8.52
C LYS A 147 -10.91 24.31 -9.47
N GLN A 148 -11.55 23.29 -8.93
CA GLN A 148 -12.32 22.37 -9.74
C GLN A 148 -13.49 23.09 -10.39
N ILE A 149 -13.58 22.99 -11.72
CA ILE A 149 -14.71 23.45 -12.51
C ILE A 149 -15.67 22.26 -12.55
N TYR A 150 -16.84 22.46 -11.96
CA TYR A 150 -17.87 21.43 -12.07
C TYR A 150 -18.39 21.45 -13.51
N ALA A 151 -18.27 20.35 -14.23
CA ALA A 151 -19.03 20.13 -15.44
C ALA A 151 -20.51 20.39 -15.10
N ALA A 152 -21.16 21.25 -15.85
CA ALA A 152 -22.46 21.86 -15.58
C ALA A 152 -23.65 20.89 -15.51
N ALA A 153 -23.52 19.82 -14.79
CA ALA A 153 -24.59 18.88 -14.49
C ALA A 153 -24.88 18.94 -13.01
N ALA A 154 -25.90 19.69 -12.67
CA ALA A 154 -26.85 19.46 -11.61
C ALA A 154 -26.72 20.13 -10.25
N VAL A 155 -25.68 20.85 -9.85
CA VAL A 155 -25.76 21.54 -8.55
C VAL A 155 -25.13 22.94 -8.67
N ASN A 156 -26.01 23.95 -8.71
CA ASN A 156 -25.73 25.37 -8.51
C ASN A 156 -24.26 25.80 -8.76
N PRO A 157 -23.86 26.12 -10.00
CA PRO A 157 -22.51 26.58 -10.25
C PRO A 157 -22.32 27.91 -9.53
N ASP A 158 -21.34 27.96 -8.63
CA ASP A 158 -20.83 29.23 -8.15
C ASP A 158 -20.37 30.01 -9.41
N PRO A 159 -21.04 31.11 -9.79
CA PRO A 159 -20.71 31.85 -11.00
C PRO A 159 -19.29 32.44 -10.97
N THR A 160 -18.62 32.42 -9.81
CA THR A 160 -17.22 32.84 -9.67
C THR A 160 -16.22 31.78 -10.13
N LEU A 161 -16.68 30.54 -10.39
CA LEU A 161 -15.86 29.41 -10.84
C LEU A 161 -15.94 29.19 -12.36
N VAL A 162 -16.66 30.02 -13.10
CA VAL A 162 -16.63 30.00 -14.55
C VAL A 162 -15.25 30.51 -15.00
N ALA A 163 -14.55 29.70 -15.79
CA ALA A 163 -13.28 30.10 -16.39
C ALA A 163 -13.36 31.48 -17.02
N THR A 164 -12.72 32.48 -16.42
CA THR A 164 -12.75 33.87 -16.86
C THR A 164 -11.68 34.18 -17.90
N GLY A 165 -11.07 33.14 -18.51
CA GLY A 165 -10.01 33.32 -19.49
C GLY A 165 -10.09 32.36 -20.67
N ASN A 166 -9.45 32.72 -21.77
CA ASN A 166 -9.27 31.92 -22.99
C ASN A 166 -8.36 30.65 -22.78
N GLU A 167 -8.08 30.24 -21.55
CA GLU A 167 -7.23 29.11 -21.24
C GLU A 167 -8.06 27.83 -21.17
N THR A 168 -7.56 26.79 -21.83
CA THR A 168 -8.18 25.45 -21.76
C THR A 168 -8.10 24.92 -20.37
N PRO A 169 -9.19 24.37 -19.78
CA PRO A 169 -9.17 23.75 -18.46
C PRO A 169 -8.15 22.61 -18.40
N VAL A 170 -7.51 22.45 -17.25
CA VAL A 170 -6.65 21.29 -16.98
C VAL A 170 -7.51 20.12 -16.54
N GLU A 171 -7.35 18.99 -17.21
CA GLU A 171 -8.13 17.78 -16.94
C GLU A 171 -7.27 16.68 -16.31
N TYR A 172 -7.79 16.07 -15.25
CA TYR A 172 -7.23 14.85 -14.65
C TYR A 172 -8.34 13.83 -14.40
N ARG A 173 -8.00 12.54 -14.42
CA ARG A 173 -8.91 11.50 -13.91
C ARG A 173 -9.22 11.74 -12.44
N ASP A 174 -10.51 11.76 -12.07
CA ASP A 174 -10.94 12.10 -10.71
C ASP A 174 -10.81 10.91 -9.75
N LEU A 175 -9.56 10.57 -9.45
CA LEU A 175 -9.24 9.53 -8.48
C LEU A 175 -9.60 9.99 -7.05
N TYR A 176 -9.51 11.29 -6.76
CA TYR A 176 -9.90 11.84 -5.46
C TYR A 176 -11.36 11.53 -5.13
N ARG A 177 -12.27 11.81 -6.07
CA ARG A 177 -13.70 11.49 -5.92
C ARG A 177 -13.92 9.99 -5.69
N LYS A 178 -13.22 9.15 -6.45
CA LYS A 178 -13.31 7.69 -6.30
C LYS A 178 -12.89 7.25 -4.89
N VAL A 179 -11.77 7.77 -4.37
CA VAL A 179 -11.31 7.45 -3.01
C VAL A 179 -12.31 7.94 -1.97
N TYR A 180 -12.81 9.16 -2.13
CA TYR A 180 -13.81 9.75 -1.24
C TYR A 180 -15.08 8.88 -1.19
N ALA A 181 -15.65 8.54 -2.35
CA ALA A 181 -16.86 7.71 -2.42
C ALA A 181 -16.64 6.32 -1.80
N SER A 182 -15.48 5.68 -2.05
CA SER A 182 -15.14 4.39 -1.45
C SER A 182 -15.09 4.48 0.07
N PHE A 183 -14.48 5.51 0.64
CA PHE A 183 -14.37 5.66 2.10
C PHE A 183 -15.63 6.22 2.79
N LYS A 184 -16.66 6.61 2.06
CA LYS A 184 -18.00 6.81 2.64
C LYS A 184 -18.76 5.51 2.90
N ASN A 185 -18.26 4.39 2.39
CA ASN A 185 -18.83 3.07 2.68
C ASN A 185 -18.17 2.46 3.94
N PRO A 186 -18.94 2.23 5.05
CA PRO A 186 -18.39 1.72 6.30
C PRO A 186 -17.77 0.31 6.17
N TYR A 187 -18.27 -0.52 5.26
CA TYR A 187 -17.75 -1.87 5.03
C TYR A 187 -16.36 -1.82 4.39
N ILE A 188 -16.14 -0.88 3.46
CA ILE A 188 -14.82 -0.65 2.86
C ILE A 188 -13.86 -0.14 3.94
N VAL A 189 -14.25 0.87 4.73
CA VAL A 189 -13.42 1.38 5.82
C VAL A 189 -13.04 0.25 6.79
N ALA A 190 -14.00 -0.57 7.22
CA ALA A 190 -13.73 -1.72 8.10
C ALA A 190 -12.73 -2.71 7.47
N ALA A 191 -12.89 -3.05 6.18
CA ALA A 191 -11.97 -3.94 5.47
C ALA A 191 -10.54 -3.37 5.41
N TYR A 192 -10.41 -2.05 5.18
CA TYR A 192 -9.12 -1.35 5.20
C TYR A 192 -8.47 -1.40 6.58
N LEU A 193 -9.22 -1.14 7.65
CA LEU A 193 -8.70 -1.19 9.01
C LEU A 193 -8.21 -2.61 9.38
N VAL A 194 -8.95 -3.65 9.00
CA VAL A 194 -8.53 -5.04 9.20
C VAL A 194 -7.25 -5.36 8.40
N GLY A 195 -7.18 -4.94 7.13
CA GLY A 195 -6.00 -5.12 6.30
C GLY A 195 -4.76 -4.41 6.86
N LEU A 196 -4.93 -3.17 7.33
CA LEU A 196 -3.85 -2.38 7.96
C LEU A 196 -3.40 -2.96 9.29
N LEU A 197 -4.31 -3.51 10.09
CA LEU A 197 -3.96 -4.23 11.32
C LEU A 197 -3.13 -5.49 11.00
N ALA A 198 -3.53 -6.26 9.99
CA ALA A 198 -2.75 -7.41 9.54
C ALA A 198 -1.37 -6.98 9.03
N LEU A 199 -1.29 -5.86 8.30
CA LEU A 199 -0.02 -5.27 7.83
C LEU A 199 0.88 -4.87 8.99
N ALA A 200 0.36 -4.23 10.05
CA ALA A 200 1.13 -3.84 11.22
C ALA A 200 1.84 -5.05 11.86
N PHE A 201 1.11 -6.13 12.12
CA PHE A 201 1.69 -7.36 12.68
C PHE A 201 2.64 -8.06 11.71
N HIS A 202 2.37 -8.01 10.42
CA HIS A 202 3.26 -8.58 9.39
C HIS A 202 4.58 -7.82 9.34
N LEU A 203 4.55 -6.49 9.35
CA LEU A 203 5.74 -5.62 9.39
C LEU A 203 6.52 -5.79 10.68
N TRP A 204 5.84 -5.88 11.83
CA TRP A 204 6.47 -6.08 13.13
C TRP A 204 7.45 -7.25 13.16
N HIS A 205 7.08 -8.34 12.53
CA HIS A 205 7.96 -9.50 12.43
C HIS A 205 8.86 -9.48 11.19
N GLY A 206 8.32 -9.06 10.05
CA GLY A 206 8.98 -9.11 8.74
C GLY A 206 10.19 -8.19 8.65
N PHE A 207 10.11 -6.98 9.21
CA PHE A 207 11.19 -5.99 9.18
C PHE A 207 12.48 -6.54 9.81
N GLN A 208 12.39 -7.01 11.05
CA GLN A 208 13.55 -7.58 11.77
C GLN A 208 14.09 -8.83 11.08
N SER A 209 13.20 -9.71 10.61
CA SER A 209 13.57 -10.96 9.94
C SER A 209 14.35 -10.69 8.64
N ALA A 210 14.03 -9.62 7.90
CA ALA A 210 14.73 -9.26 6.67
C ALA A 210 16.20 -8.91 6.95
N PHE A 211 16.47 -8.02 7.90
CA PHE A 211 17.84 -7.63 8.26
C PHE A 211 18.67 -8.80 8.83
N GLN A 212 18.05 -9.64 9.66
CA GLN A 212 18.70 -10.84 10.18
C GLN A 212 19.08 -11.82 9.05
N THR A 213 18.20 -12.01 8.08
CA THR A 213 18.45 -12.91 6.94
C THR A 213 19.59 -12.42 6.05
N LEU A 214 19.73 -11.11 5.90
CA LEU A 214 20.81 -10.49 5.13
C LEU A 214 22.14 -10.41 5.88
N GLY A 215 22.20 -10.96 7.10
CA GLY A 215 23.43 -10.93 7.93
C GLY A 215 23.73 -9.56 8.54
N LEU A 216 22.81 -8.59 8.42
CA LEU A 216 22.93 -7.25 8.98
C LEU A 216 22.58 -7.28 10.47
N ASN A 217 23.41 -8.00 11.24
CA ASN A 217 23.20 -8.25 12.67
C ASN A 217 24.48 -7.94 13.45
N HIS A 218 24.46 -6.91 14.25
CA HIS A 218 25.62 -6.47 15.04
C HIS A 218 25.19 -5.88 16.37
N LYS A 219 25.91 -6.17 17.45
CA LYS A 219 25.55 -5.77 18.82
C LYS A 219 25.29 -4.26 18.97
N LYS A 220 26.01 -3.43 18.21
CA LYS A 220 25.91 -1.96 18.30
C LYS A 220 24.68 -1.37 17.62
N TYR A 221 24.29 -1.86 16.42
CA TYR A 221 23.20 -1.23 15.65
C TYR A 221 21.93 -2.09 15.54
N THR A 222 21.97 -3.36 15.90
CA THR A 222 20.77 -4.20 15.93
C THR A 222 19.66 -3.63 16.81
N PRO A 223 19.93 -3.08 18.02
CA PRO A 223 18.88 -2.45 18.82
C PRO A 223 18.21 -1.29 18.13
N LEU A 224 18.96 -0.48 17.38
CA LEU A 224 18.41 0.63 16.57
C LEU A 224 17.51 0.11 15.46
N LEU A 225 17.95 -0.90 14.69
CA LEU A 225 17.14 -1.52 13.63
C LEU A 225 15.86 -2.13 14.18
N VAL A 226 15.91 -2.75 15.34
CA VAL A 226 14.73 -3.30 16.03
C VAL A 226 13.77 -2.19 16.43
N GLY A 227 14.28 -1.10 17.02
CA GLY A 227 13.48 0.07 17.39
C GLY A 227 12.83 0.74 16.17
N LEU A 228 13.57 0.93 15.08
CA LEU A 228 13.04 1.45 13.81
C LEU A 228 11.97 0.53 13.23
N GLY A 229 12.18 -0.78 13.28
CA GLY A 229 11.18 -1.76 12.83
C GLY A 229 9.88 -1.69 13.62
N TYR A 230 9.95 -1.52 14.93
CA TYR A 230 8.76 -1.33 15.77
C TYR A 230 8.06 -0.01 15.46
N ALA A 231 8.81 1.09 15.41
CA ALA A 231 8.26 2.40 15.07
C ALA A 231 7.56 2.36 13.70
N PHE A 232 8.21 1.80 12.69
CA PHE A 232 7.66 1.68 11.35
C PHE A 232 6.37 0.84 11.32
N SER A 233 6.37 -0.32 11.98
CA SER A 233 5.23 -1.25 11.99
C SER A 233 4.01 -0.71 12.74
N ILE A 234 4.17 0.29 13.59
CA ILE A 234 3.08 0.96 14.31
C ILE A 234 2.67 2.25 13.60
N ILE A 235 3.62 3.15 13.36
CA ILE A 235 3.31 4.51 12.87
C ILE A 235 2.74 4.46 11.46
N VAL A 236 3.37 3.71 10.56
CA VAL A 236 2.94 3.70 9.14
C VAL A 236 1.52 3.18 8.96
N PRO A 237 1.11 2.01 9.52
CA PRO A 237 -0.27 1.55 9.44
C PRO A 237 -1.27 2.46 10.17
N LEU A 238 -0.89 3.11 11.28
CA LEU A 238 -1.75 4.07 11.97
C LEU A 238 -2.02 5.31 11.12
N VAL A 239 -1.00 5.85 10.47
CA VAL A 239 -1.16 7.02 9.59
C VAL A 239 -2.00 6.64 8.36
N TYR A 240 -1.83 5.44 7.78
CA TYR A 240 -2.72 4.94 6.74
C TYR A 240 -4.17 4.81 7.23
N ALA A 241 -4.40 4.32 8.45
CA ALA A 241 -5.72 4.14 9.02
C ALA A 241 -6.43 5.49 9.27
N ALA A 242 -5.66 6.55 9.56
CA ALA A 242 -6.21 7.89 9.74
C ALA A 242 -6.91 8.40 8.48
N ILE A 243 -6.46 8.02 7.27
CA ILE A 243 -7.05 8.51 6.00
C ILE A 243 -8.52 8.07 5.86
N PRO A 244 -8.86 6.77 5.82
CA PRO A 244 -10.25 6.34 5.68
C PRO A 244 -11.12 6.77 6.88
N ILE A 245 -10.57 6.80 8.10
CA ILE A 245 -11.29 7.28 9.28
C ILE A 245 -11.63 8.77 9.13
N TYR A 246 -10.65 9.60 8.76
CA TYR A 246 -10.86 11.03 8.55
C TYR A 246 -11.88 11.31 7.45
N MET A 247 -11.75 10.63 6.30
CA MET A 247 -12.68 10.78 5.19
C MET A 247 -14.11 10.34 5.55
N TYR A 248 -14.23 9.26 6.33
CA TYR A 248 -15.54 8.75 6.74
C TYR A 248 -16.26 9.68 7.72
N PHE A 249 -15.58 10.13 8.79
CA PHE A 249 -16.22 10.82 9.91
C PHE A 249 -16.15 12.33 9.84
N PHE A 250 -15.12 12.91 9.22
CA PHE A 250 -14.82 14.34 9.36
C PHE A 250 -14.81 15.09 8.02
N MET A 251 -14.76 14.40 6.90
CA MET A 251 -14.72 15.05 5.60
C MET A 251 -16.13 15.02 4.99
N ASP A 252 -16.83 16.15 5.07
CA ASP A 252 -18.07 16.37 4.31
C ASP A 252 -17.75 17.27 3.12
N ASN A 253 -17.76 16.69 1.92
CA ASN A 253 -17.63 17.46 0.70
C ASN A 253 -18.95 17.35 -0.08
N PRO A 254 -19.79 18.40 -0.08
CA PRO A 254 -21.08 18.38 -0.73
C PRO A 254 -20.97 18.12 -2.24
N ASN A 255 -19.81 18.40 -2.83
CA ASN A 255 -19.55 18.22 -4.25
C ASN A 255 -19.37 16.75 -4.66
N TYR A 256 -19.16 15.86 -3.67
CA TYR A 256 -18.98 14.43 -3.87
C TYR A 256 -20.03 13.57 -3.14
N ALA A 257 -20.97 14.21 -2.46
CA ALA A 257 -21.96 13.53 -1.61
C ALA A 257 -23.12 12.89 -2.38
N ALA A 258 -23.25 13.13 -3.67
CA ALA A 258 -24.32 12.60 -4.51
C ALA A 258 -23.74 11.73 -5.62
N GLY A 259 -23.70 10.42 -5.38
CA GLY A 259 -23.35 9.41 -6.36
C GLY A 259 -23.88 8.05 -5.94
#